data_c62d9b33832a4f8cca6552a2aafc495e
#
_entry.id   c62d9b33832a4f8cca6552a2aafc495e
#
_cell.length_a   1.000
_cell.length_b   1.000
_cell.length_c   1.000
_cell.angle_alpha   90.00
_cell.angle_beta   90.00
_cell.angle_gamma   90.00
#
_symmetry.space_group_name_H-M   'P 1'
#
loop_
_entity.id
_entity.type
_entity.pdbx_description
1 polymer ?
#
loop_
_entity_poly.entity_id
_entity_poly.type
_entity_poly.pdbx_seq_one_letter_code
_entity_poly.pdbx_strand_id
1 'polypeptide(L)'
;MSQSSLDRTEWIEKLIAIDESLVRQGVSAHLMIIGSVIGIFAGQPERTSIDLDVWKPKSRYQLQALKKAVEEAGLLFDPKSALEPDTPYLQLVEPGVAEIGEFEKPEVLEQFQALTLERPPIANLVAAKLIRAEEKDLQDIVFLIQKYRPSAEDIKNAIHSMPREAREKARENMVYLSTMGSNEIDLSCP
;
A
#
# COMPACT_ATOMS: atom_id res chain seq x y z
N MET A 1 4.31 26.31 -5.48
CA MET A 1 3.01 25.66 -5.76
C MET A 1 2.97 24.42 -4.90
N SER A 2 1.98 24.31 -4.01
CA SER A 2 1.84 23.18 -3.08
C SER A 2 1.60 21.91 -3.90
N GLN A 3 2.41 20.88 -3.72
CA GLN A 3 2.15 19.55 -4.26
C GLN A 3 0.77 19.11 -3.77
N SER A 4 -0.06 18.63 -4.67
CA SER A 4 -1.44 18.19 -4.39
C SER A 4 -1.48 16.81 -3.70
N SER A 5 -0.58 16.57 -2.75
CA SER A 5 -0.62 15.33 -1.96
C SER A 5 -1.68 15.44 -0.87
N LEU A 6 -2.43 14.35 -0.70
CA LEU A 6 -3.57 14.29 0.21
C LEU A 6 -3.19 13.65 1.54
N ASP A 7 -3.75 14.18 2.62
CA ASP A 7 -3.73 13.57 3.95
C ASP A 7 -4.83 12.50 4.12
N ARG A 8 -4.96 11.96 5.33
CA ARG A 8 -5.97 10.93 5.61
C ARG A 8 -7.41 11.44 5.42
N THR A 9 -7.70 12.67 5.86
CA THR A 9 -9.04 13.23 5.78
C THR A 9 -9.45 13.44 4.33
N GLU A 10 -8.56 14.03 3.55
CA GLU A 10 -8.76 14.30 2.12
C GLU A 10 -8.92 12.98 1.33
N TRP A 11 -8.12 11.95 1.63
CA TRP A 11 -8.29 10.63 1.02
C TRP A 11 -9.65 10.00 1.37
N ILE A 12 -10.10 10.09 2.62
CA ILE A 12 -11.41 9.57 3.03
C ILE A 12 -12.54 10.27 2.26
N GLU A 13 -12.49 11.59 2.07
CA GLU A 13 -13.47 12.32 1.27
C GLU A 13 -13.50 11.81 -0.19
N LYS A 14 -12.35 11.58 -0.80
CA LYS A 14 -12.27 10.99 -2.14
C LYS A 14 -12.84 9.58 -2.21
N LEU A 15 -12.54 8.75 -1.23
CA LEU A 15 -13.04 7.37 -1.17
C LEU A 15 -14.56 7.31 -0.94
N ILE A 16 -15.13 8.22 -0.15
CA ILE A 16 -16.59 8.37 -0.01
C ILE A 16 -17.21 8.72 -1.36
N ALA A 17 -16.64 9.67 -2.11
CA ALA A 17 -17.17 10.04 -3.42
C ALA A 17 -17.08 8.86 -4.43
N ILE A 18 -16.00 8.06 -4.37
CA ILE A 18 -15.89 6.83 -5.18
C ILE A 18 -16.96 5.82 -4.77
N ASP A 19 -17.14 5.59 -3.47
CA ASP A 19 -18.16 4.67 -2.95
C ASP A 19 -19.56 5.07 -3.40
N GLU A 20 -19.95 6.32 -3.24
CA GLU A 20 -21.24 6.84 -3.68
C GLU A 20 -21.48 6.65 -5.19
N SER A 21 -20.44 6.84 -6.00
CA SER A 21 -20.51 6.59 -7.43
C SER A 21 -20.71 5.10 -7.74
N LEU A 22 -20.00 4.20 -7.06
CA LEU A 22 -20.17 2.74 -7.21
C LEU A 22 -21.58 2.31 -6.78
N VAL A 23 -22.11 2.85 -5.68
CA VAL A 23 -23.49 2.62 -5.22
C VAL A 23 -24.49 3.03 -6.29
N ARG A 24 -24.37 4.25 -6.86
CA ARG A 24 -25.24 4.70 -7.95
C ARG A 24 -25.17 3.81 -9.20
N GLN A 25 -24.02 3.18 -9.45
CA GLN A 25 -23.83 2.24 -10.55
C GLN A 25 -24.31 0.81 -10.23
N GLY A 26 -24.69 0.52 -8.97
CA GLY A 26 -25.13 -0.80 -8.54
C GLY A 26 -24.02 -1.86 -8.54
N VAL A 27 -22.77 -1.46 -8.37
CA VAL A 27 -21.59 -2.34 -8.37
C VAL A 27 -20.76 -2.15 -7.10
N SER A 28 -19.91 -3.13 -6.80
CA SER A 28 -18.95 -3.05 -5.69
C SER A 28 -17.52 -3.20 -6.17
N ALA A 29 -16.57 -2.71 -5.37
CA ALA A 29 -15.15 -2.87 -5.59
C ALA A 29 -14.44 -3.28 -4.30
N HIS A 30 -13.51 -4.23 -4.41
CA HIS A 30 -12.55 -4.60 -3.38
C HIS A 30 -11.16 -4.29 -3.92
N LEU A 31 -10.49 -3.33 -3.31
CA LEU A 31 -9.20 -2.83 -3.77
C LEU A 31 -8.10 -3.22 -2.80
N MET A 32 -7.11 -3.94 -3.29
CA MET A 32 -5.90 -4.28 -2.53
C MET A 32 -4.93 -3.12 -2.58
N ILE A 33 -4.80 -2.41 -1.48
CA ILE A 33 -3.97 -1.21 -1.37
C ILE A 33 -2.56 -1.59 -0.95
N ILE A 34 -1.59 -1.00 -1.61
CA ILE A 34 -0.16 -1.06 -1.27
C ILE A 34 0.40 0.37 -1.22
N GLY A 35 1.70 0.51 -1.05
CA GLY A 35 2.34 1.83 -1.09
C GLY A 35 2.21 2.65 0.18
N SER A 36 2.43 3.96 0.02
CA SER A 36 2.55 4.91 1.13
C SER A 36 1.23 5.24 1.84
N VAL A 37 0.12 5.11 1.13
CA VAL A 37 -1.22 5.37 1.67
C VAL A 37 -1.54 4.50 2.89
N ILE A 38 -0.95 3.31 3.00
CA ILE A 38 -1.11 2.45 4.19
C ILE A 38 -0.61 3.15 5.45
N GLY A 39 0.51 3.86 5.39
CA GLY A 39 1.00 4.68 6.50
C GLY A 39 0.00 5.78 6.88
N ILE A 40 -0.60 6.45 5.90
CA ILE A 40 -1.62 7.49 6.10
C ILE A 40 -2.83 6.93 6.86
N PHE A 41 -3.40 5.81 6.39
CA PHE A 41 -4.54 5.16 7.04
C PHE A 41 -4.17 4.57 8.41
N ALA A 42 -2.93 4.18 8.58
CA ALA A 42 -2.39 3.76 9.88
C ALA A 42 -2.15 4.94 10.84
N GLY A 43 -2.31 6.19 10.42
CA GLY A 43 -2.12 7.37 11.24
C GLY A 43 -0.66 7.78 11.42
N GLN A 44 0.18 7.52 10.41
CA GLN A 44 1.57 8.01 10.39
C GLN A 44 1.56 9.55 10.36
N PRO A 45 2.23 10.22 11.32
CA PRO A 45 2.24 11.68 11.39
C PRO A 45 2.80 12.31 10.12
N GLU A 46 2.19 13.43 9.70
CA GLU A 46 2.63 14.25 8.56
C GLU A 46 2.75 13.49 7.22
N ARG A 47 2.30 12.23 7.17
CA ARG A 47 2.35 11.43 5.96
C ARG A 47 1.25 11.86 5.00
N THR A 48 1.64 12.20 3.77
CA THR A 48 0.74 12.49 2.65
C THR A 48 1.14 11.67 1.43
N SER A 49 0.22 11.47 0.50
CA SER A 49 0.49 10.84 -0.80
C SER A 49 -0.33 11.49 -1.90
N ILE A 50 0.23 11.55 -3.09
CA ILE A 50 -0.47 11.97 -4.30
C ILE A 50 -1.16 10.79 -4.99
N ASP A 51 -0.74 9.56 -4.67
CA ASP A 51 -1.17 8.32 -5.30
C ASP A 51 -1.86 7.35 -4.33
N LEU A 52 -2.79 6.60 -4.87
CA LEU A 52 -3.41 5.43 -4.25
C LEU A 52 -3.06 4.20 -5.10
N ASP A 53 -2.07 3.44 -4.65
CA ASP A 53 -1.60 2.24 -5.35
C ASP A 53 -2.52 1.04 -5.12
N VAL A 54 -3.20 0.59 -6.17
CA VAL A 54 -4.09 -0.59 -6.17
C VAL A 54 -3.38 -1.77 -6.80
N TRP A 55 -3.06 -2.78 -6.01
CA TRP A 55 -2.41 -4.00 -6.50
C TRP A 55 -3.42 -4.94 -7.16
N LYS A 56 -3.35 -5.05 -8.49
CA LYS A 56 -4.32 -5.78 -9.32
C LYS A 56 -4.50 -7.26 -8.94
N PRO A 57 -3.44 -8.04 -8.63
CA PRO A 57 -3.59 -9.49 -8.47
C PRO A 57 -4.63 -9.95 -7.45
N LYS A 58 -4.89 -9.15 -6.42
CA LYS A 58 -5.90 -9.49 -5.39
C LYS A 58 -7.06 -8.50 -5.32
N SER A 59 -7.15 -7.57 -6.26
CA SER A 59 -8.27 -6.63 -6.37
C SER A 59 -9.39 -7.19 -7.23
N ARG A 60 -10.63 -6.83 -6.89
CA ARG A 60 -11.85 -7.25 -7.61
C ARG A 60 -12.72 -6.04 -7.87
N TYR A 61 -12.89 -5.67 -9.12
CA TYR A 61 -13.67 -4.51 -9.55
C TYR A 61 -14.08 -4.61 -11.01
N GLN A 62 -15.09 -3.86 -11.41
CA GLN A 62 -15.43 -3.62 -12.81
C GLN A 62 -14.65 -2.38 -13.29
N LEU A 63 -13.76 -2.56 -14.26
CA LEU A 63 -12.80 -1.53 -14.69
C LEU A 63 -13.47 -0.19 -15.06
N GLN A 64 -14.51 -0.25 -15.90
CA GLN A 64 -15.18 0.96 -16.38
C GLN A 64 -15.95 1.68 -15.27
N ALA A 65 -16.56 0.93 -14.36
CA ALA A 65 -17.27 1.48 -13.23
C ALA A 65 -16.30 2.15 -12.23
N LEU A 66 -15.18 1.48 -11.92
CA LEU A 66 -14.15 2.05 -11.06
C LEU A 66 -13.53 3.30 -11.69
N LYS A 67 -13.18 3.26 -12.98
CA LYS A 67 -12.64 4.41 -13.70
C LYS A 67 -13.58 5.61 -13.57
N LYS A 68 -14.86 5.42 -13.90
CA LYS A 68 -15.87 6.49 -13.81
C LYS A 68 -15.96 7.04 -12.38
N ALA A 69 -16.00 6.18 -11.37
CA ALA A 69 -16.10 6.59 -9.97
C ALA A 69 -14.89 7.42 -9.52
N VAL A 70 -13.68 7.02 -9.91
CA VAL A 70 -12.43 7.73 -9.62
C VAL A 70 -12.42 9.11 -10.28
N GLU A 71 -12.81 9.20 -11.56
CA GLU A 71 -12.87 10.46 -12.30
C GLU A 71 -13.95 11.41 -11.73
N GLU A 72 -15.13 10.88 -11.32
CA GLU A 72 -16.18 11.66 -10.63
C GLU A 72 -15.71 12.19 -9.26
N ALA A 73 -14.80 11.47 -8.57
CA ALA A 73 -14.19 11.94 -7.32
C ALA A 73 -13.08 12.99 -7.56
N GLY A 74 -12.81 13.39 -8.81
CA GLY A 74 -11.79 14.36 -9.17
C GLY A 74 -10.35 13.83 -9.04
N LEU A 75 -10.16 12.52 -9.22
CA LEU A 75 -8.86 11.88 -9.28
C LEU A 75 -8.55 11.46 -10.73
N LEU A 76 -7.26 11.38 -11.07
CA LEU A 76 -6.87 10.71 -12.31
C LEU A 76 -6.93 9.19 -12.14
N PHE A 77 -7.34 8.49 -13.19
CA PHE A 77 -7.39 7.04 -13.19
C PHE A 77 -6.23 6.46 -14.00
N ASP A 78 -5.35 5.70 -13.34
CA ASP A 78 -4.22 4.95 -13.91
C ASP A 78 -3.40 5.74 -14.95
N PRO A 79 -2.81 6.89 -14.58
CA PRO A 79 -2.07 7.75 -15.51
C PRO A 79 -0.71 7.13 -15.87
N LYS A 80 -0.70 6.19 -16.85
CA LYS A 80 0.46 5.32 -17.21
C LYS A 80 1.70 6.03 -17.75
N SER A 81 1.65 7.31 -18.06
CA SER A 81 2.76 8.02 -18.72
C SER A 81 2.85 9.49 -18.35
N ALA A 82 2.15 9.92 -17.34
CA ALA A 82 2.20 11.31 -16.98
C ALA A 82 3.55 11.62 -16.33
N LEU A 83 4.26 12.50 -16.92
CA LEU A 83 5.10 13.45 -16.25
C LEU A 83 4.37 13.87 -14.97
N GLU A 84 4.97 13.69 -13.80
CA GLU A 84 4.46 13.94 -12.46
C GLU A 84 3.09 14.65 -12.43
N PRO A 85 1.99 13.94 -12.27
CA PRO A 85 0.68 14.57 -12.32
C PRO A 85 0.53 15.50 -11.13
N ASP A 86 0.14 16.74 -11.37
CA ASP A 86 -0.19 17.72 -10.31
C ASP A 86 -1.51 17.37 -9.60
N THR A 87 -2.23 16.38 -10.09
CA THR A 87 -3.54 15.94 -9.59
C THR A 87 -3.41 14.57 -8.94
N PRO A 88 -3.98 14.37 -7.74
CA PRO A 88 -4.01 13.07 -7.10
C PRO A 88 -4.64 12.00 -7.98
N TYR A 89 -4.16 10.76 -7.86
CA TYR A 89 -4.58 9.69 -8.76
C TYR A 89 -4.67 8.33 -8.07
N LEU A 90 -5.47 7.43 -8.67
CA LEU A 90 -5.45 6.01 -8.40
C LEU A 90 -4.65 5.30 -9.48
N GLN A 91 -3.64 4.54 -9.07
CA GLN A 91 -2.78 3.77 -9.97
C GLN A 91 -3.06 2.28 -9.85
N LEU A 92 -3.19 1.60 -11.00
CA LEU A 92 -3.29 0.14 -11.05
C LEU A 92 -1.90 -0.47 -11.19
N VAL A 93 -1.43 -1.12 -10.12
CA VAL A 93 -0.12 -1.77 -10.08
C VAL A 93 -0.25 -3.19 -10.64
N GLU A 94 0.44 -3.44 -11.77
CA GLU A 94 0.43 -4.72 -12.46
C GLU A 94 1.25 -5.79 -11.70
N PRO A 95 0.99 -7.10 -11.95
CA PRO A 95 1.84 -8.17 -11.44
C PRO A 95 3.30 -7.97 -11.86
N GLY A 96 4.23 -8.21 -10.94
CA GLY A 96 5.67 -8.07 -11.19
C GLY A 96 6.23 -6.64 -11.06
N VAL A 97 5.37 -5.63 -10.91
CA VAL A 97 5.82 -4.25 -10.58
C VAL A 97 6.10 -4.10 -9.09
N ALA A 98 5.27 -4.73 -8.26
CA ALA A 98 5.48 -4.81 -6.82
C ALA A 98 5.44 -6.26 -6.37
N GLU A 99 6.49 -6.71 -5.71
CA GLU A 99 6.62 -8.05 -5.15
C GLU A 99 6.21 -8.02 -3.68
N ILE A 100 5.01 -8.54 -3.39
CA ILE A 100 4.42 -8.51 -2.05
C ILE A 100 4.67 -9.80 -1.26
N GLY A 101 5.06 -10.88 -1.95
CA GLY A 101 5.11 -12.23 -1.40
C GLY A 101 3.71 -12.85 -1.26
N GLU A 102 3.69 -14.14 -0.87
CA GLU A 102 2.44 -14.87 -0.70
C GLU A 102 1.80 -14.53 0.66
N PHE A 103 0.48 -14.47 0.69
CA PHE A 103 -0.32 -14.37 1.91
C PHE A 103 -1.72 -14.94 1.68
N GLU A 104 -2.31 -15.52 2.72
CA GLU A 104 -3.62 -16.16 2.64
C GLU A 104 -4.75 -15.14 2.73
N LYS A 105 -4.71 -14.28 3.75
CA LYS A 105 -5.82 -13.36 4.06
C LYS A 105 -5.33 -11.90 4.05
N PRO A 106 -6.02 -11.04 3.30
CA PRO A 106 -5.84 -9.61 3.43
C PRO A 106 -6.48 -9.10 4.74
N GLU A 107 -6.11 -7.90 5.13
CA GLU A 107 -6.71 -7.19 6.24
C GLU A 107 -7.50 -5.98 5.72
N VAL A 108 -8.69 -5.78 6.27
CA VAL A 108 -9.52 -4.61 5.90
C VAL A 108 -8.85 -3.35 6.42
N LEU A 109 -8.64 -2.41 5.53
CA LEU A 109 -8.08 -1.10 5.83
C LEU A 109 -9.20 -0.07 6.10
N GLU A 110 -10.17 0.00 5.19
CA GLU A 110 -11.38 0.82 5.32
C GLU A 110 -12.55 0.12 4.59
N GLN A 111 -13.76 0.29 5.10
CA GLN A 111 -14.96 -0.31 4.52
C GLN A 111 -16.09 0.70 4.42
N PHE A 112 -16.62 0.87 3.22
CA PHE A 112 -17.78 1.68 2.87
C PHE A 112 -18.94 0.78 2.43
N GLN A 113 -19.96 1.31 1.78
CA GLN A 113 -21.12 0.55 1.36
C GLN A 113 -20.85 -0.37 0.16
N ALA A 114 -20.18 0.14 -0.87
CA ALA A 114 -19.83 -0.59 -2.10
C ALA A 114 -18.32 -0.72 -2.31
N LEU A 115 -17.52 0.07 -1.60
CA LEU A 115 -16.06 0.08 -1.70
C LEU A 115 -15.45 -0.53 -0.43
N THR A 116 -14.58 -1.52 -0.61
CA THR A 116 -13.74 -2.07 0.46
C THR A 116 -12.28 -1.91 0.08
N LEU A 117 -11.49 -1.28 0.95
CA LEU A 117 -10.05 -1.24 0.85
C LEU A 117 -9.47 -2.32 1.75
N GLU A 118 -8.63 -3.16 1.18
CA GLU A 118 -7.89 -4.21 1.87
C GLU A 118 -6.39 -3.96 1.72
N ARG A 119 -5.59 -4.50 2.60
CA ARG A 119 -4.13 -4.47 2.51
C ARG A 119 -3.52 -5.86 2.72
N PRO A 120 -2.33 -6.13 2.21
CA PRO A 120 -1.53 -7.27 2.62
C PRO A 120 -1.24 -7.22 4.13
N PRO A 121 -0.91 -8.35 4.77
CA PRO A 121 -0.37 -8.36 6.12
C PRO A 121 0.85 -7.42 6.25
N ILE A 122 1.02 -6.81 7.40
CA ILE A 122 2.12 -5.84 7.62
C ILE A 122 3.49 -6.46 7.32
N ALA A 123 3.70 -7.72 7.67
CA ALA A 123 4.95 -8.42 7.38
C ALA A 123 5.28 -8.42 5.86
N ASN A 124 4.27 -8.64 5.01
CA ASN A 124 4.42 -8.59 3.56
C ASN A 124 4.73 -7.18 3.05
N LEU A 125 4.09 -6.15 3.64
CA LEU A 125 4.36 -4.76 3.28
C LEU A 125 5.77 -4.32 3.68
N VAL A 126 6.23 -4.71 4.87
CA VAL A 126 7.61 -4.50 5.32
C VAL A 126 8.59 -5.21 4.38
N ALA A 127 8.34 -6.47 4.08
CA ALA A 127 9.18 -7.26 3.17
C ALA A 127 9.27 -6.63 1.77
N ALA A 128 8.14 -6.15 1.21
CA ALA A 128 8.11 -5.47 -0.09
C ALA A 128 8.92 -4.17 -0.09
N LYS A 129 8.82 -3.37 0.98
CA LYS A 129 9.58 -2.12 1.12
C LYS A 129 11.08 -2.36 1.30
N LEU A 130 11.48 -3.48 1.90
CA LEU A 130 12.89 -3.88 2.01
C LEU A 130 13.55 -4.17 0.65
N ILE A 131 12.81 -4.48 -0.40
CA ILE A 131 13.40 -4.71 -1.74
C ILE A 131 14.08 -3.45 -2.25
N ARG A 132 13.49 -2.29 -2.02
CA ARG A 132 13.99 -0.99 -2.46
C ARG A 132 14.78 -0.27 -1.36
N ALA A 133 14.26 -0.29 -0.14
CA ALA A 133 14.84 0.30 1.08
C ALA A 133 15.31 1.75 0.92
N GLU A 134 14.58 2.56 0.14
CA GLU A 134 14.81 3.99 0.04
C GLU A 134 14.44 4.68 1.37
N GLU A 135 14.89 5.92 1.58
CA GLU A 135 14.67 6.65 2.83
C GLU A 135 13.18 6.68 3.25
N LYS A 136 12.29 6.94 2.30
CA LYS A 136 10.83 6.92 2.56
C LYS A 136 10.32 5.53 2.95
N ASP A 137 10.86 4.48 2.33
CA ASP A 137 10.50 3.10 2.67
C ASP A 137 10.96 2.74 4.07
N LEU A 138 12.17 3.15 4.46
CA LEU A 138 12.69 2.91 5.80
C LEU A 138 11.87 3.63 6.88
N GLN A 139 11.43 4.87 6.62
CA GLN A 139 10.51 5.60 7.51
C GLN A 139 9.18 4.86 7.67
N ASP A 140 8.58 4.40 6.57
CA ASP A 140 7.35 3.62 6.59
C ASP A 140 7.53 2.27 7.32
N ILE A 141 8.65 1.58 7.09
CA ILE A 141 9.01 0.32 7.77
C ILE A 141 9.07 0.52 9.29
N VAL A 142 9.80 1.53 9.75
CA VAL A 142 9.94 1.85 11.18
C VAL A 142 8.55 2.09 11.78
N PHE A 143 7.74 2.93 11.16
CA PHE A 143 6.40 3.22 11.65
C PHE A 143 5.51 1.96 11.71
N LEU A 144 5.48 1.17 10.64
CA LEU A 144 4.66 -0.04 10.57
C LEU A 144 5.09 -1.08 11.63
N ILE A 145 6.40 -1.28 11.82
CA ILE A 145 6.92 -2.20 12.84
C ILE A 145 6.56 -1.72 14.24
N GLN A 146 6.77 -0.46 14.56
CA GLN A 146 6.44 0.10 15.87
C GLN A 146 4.95 -0.01 16.19
N LYS A 147 4.10 0.24 15.19
CA LYS A 147 2.65 0.23 15.38
C LYS A 147 2.05 -1.17 15.47
N TYR A 148 2.43 -2.05 14.57
CA TYR A 148 1.78 -3.35 14.40
C TYR A 148 2.56 -4.54 14.96
N ARG A 149 3.86 -4.37 15.22
CA ARG A 149 4.76 -5.35 15.80
C ARG A 149 4.71 -6.72 15.09
N PRO A 150 4.86 -6.77 13.74
CA PRO A 150 4.92 -8.04 13.05
C PRO A 150 6.10 -8.85 13.57
N SER A 151 5.98 -10.18 13.65
CA SER A 151 7.09 -11.00 14.09
C SER A 151 8.21 -11.01 13.03
N ALA A 152 9.46 -11.17 13.48
CA ALA A 152 10.59 -11.34 12.56
C ALA A 152 10.43 -12.57 11.67
N GLU A 153 9.79 -13.62 12.19
CA GLU A 153 9.47 -14.84 11.45
C GLU A 153 8.49 -14.57 10.30
N ASP A 154 7.41 -13.81 10.55
CA ASP A 154 6.45 -13.45 9.51
C ASP A 154 7.10 -12.63 8.39
N ILE A 155 8.00 -11.69 8.74
CA ILE A 155 8.75 -10.92 7.74
C ILE A 155 9.67 -11.82 6.93
N LYS A 156 10.41 -12.74 7.57
CA LYS A 156 11.28 -13.72 6.89
C LYS A 156 10.48 -14.63 5.97
N ASN A 157 9.30 -15.10 6.40
CA ASN A 157 8.41 -15.94 5.60
C ASN A 157 7.87 -15.18 4.38
N ALA A 158 7.46 -13.93 4.55
CA ALA A 158 7.04 -13.08 3.45
C ALA A 158 8.17 -12.89 2.42
N ILE A 159 9.40 -12.59 2.88
CA ILE A 159 10.58 -12.51 2.00
C ILE A 159 10.86 -13.85 1.30
N HIS A 160 10.74 -14.97 2.01
CA HIS A 160 11.02 -16.29 1.44
C HIS A 160 10.06 -16.65 0.29
N SER A 161 8.82 -16.22 0.34
CA SER A 161 7.81 -16.46 -0.69
C SER A 161 7.96 -15.60 -1.96
N MET A 162 8.86 -14.62 -1.95
CA MET A 162 9.09 -13.75 -3.11
C MET A 162 9.96 -14.44 -4.19
N PRO A 163 9.89 -13.96 -5.45
CA PRO A 163 10.83 -14.32 -6.50
C PRO A 163 12.28 -14.13 -6.06
N ARG A 164 13.19 -14.92 -6.62
CA ARG A 164 14.59 -14.97 -6.17
C ARG A 164 15.27 -13.61 -6.09
N GLU A 165 15.15 -12.79 -7.13
CA GLU A 165 15.80 -11.48 -7.18
C GLU A 165 15.29 -10.54 -6.09
N ALA A 166 13.97 -10.43 -5.93
CA ALA A 166 13.33 -9.61 -4.89
C ALA A 166 13.74 -10.10 -3.49
N ARG A 167 13.75 -11.43 -3.29
CA ARG A 167 14.14 -12.05 -2.03
C ARG A 167 15.60 -11.76 -1.65
N GLU A 168 16.53 -11.82 -2.61
CA GLU A 168 17.94 -11.50 -2.38
C GLU A 168 18.11 -10.05 -1.94
N LYS A 169 17.50 -9.09 -2.67
CA LYS A 169 17.52 -7.66 -2.31
C LYS A 169 16.91 -7.39 -0.94
N ALA A 170 15.73 -7.97 -0.66
CA ALA A 170 15.08 -7.78 0.64
C ALA A 170 15.94 -8.33 1.79
N ARG A 171 16.61 -9.48 1.61
CA ARG A 171 17.53 -10.06 2.61
C ARG A 171 18.74 -9.18 2.89
N GLU A 172 19.37 -8.65 1.85
CA GLU A 172 20.49 -7.71 1.99
C GLU A 172 20.10 -6.50 2.83
N ASN A 173 18.90 -5.97 2.59
CA ASN A 173 18.40 -4.79 3.28
C ASN A 173 17.83 -5.08 4.68
N MET A 174 17.69 -6.34 5.10
CA MET A 174 17.28 -6.68 6.48
C MET A 174 18.23 -6.11 7.54
N VAL A 175 19.48 -5.83 7.19
CA VAL A 175 20.43 -5.18 8.11
C VAL A 175 19.87 -3.87 8.67
N TYR A 176 19.06 -3.13 7.92
CA TYR A 176 18.42 -1.91 8.41
C TYR A 176 17.46 -2.17 9.57
N LEU A 177 16.78 -3.31 9.62
CA LEU A 177 15.90 -3.67 10.73
C LEU A 177 16.68 -3.89 12.04
N SER A 178 17.86 -4.49 11.97
CA SER A 178 18.70 -4.72 13.15
C SER A 178 19.31 -3.44 13.71
N THR A 179 19.60 -2.45 12.84
CA THR A 179 20.14 -1.16 13.28
C THR A 179 19.06 -0.23 13.86
N MET A 180 17.82 -0.36 13.38
CA MET A 180 16.68 0.44 13.82
C MET A 180 16.01 -0.12 15.09
N GLY A 181 16.16 -1.44 15.34
CA GLY A 181 15.48 -2.19 16.38
C GLY A 181 16.36 -2.57 17.57
N SER A 182 17.46 -1.85 17.84
CA SER A 182 18.41 -2.19 18.91
C SER A 182 17.79 -2.31 20.32
N ASN A 183 16.49 -2.13 20.47
CA ASN A 183 15.81 -2.31 21.76
C ASN A 183 14.65 -3.31 21.78
N GLU A 184 14.14 -3.87 20.66
CA GLU A 184 12.93 -4.72 20.73
C GLU A 184 12.81 -5.88 19.72
N ILE A 185 13.69 -6.03 18.74
CA ILE A 185 13.60 -7.17 17.80
C ILE A 185 14.87 -8.01 17.88
N ASP A 186 14.79 -9.13 18.59
CA ASP A 186 15.85 -10.16 18.59
C ASP A 186 15.83 -10.87 17.23
N LEU A 187 16.73 -10.45 16.31
CA LEU A 187 16.94 -11.08 15.01
C LEU A 187 17.97 -12.21 15.06
N SER A 188 18.47 -12.55 16.26
CA SER A 188 19.43 -13.63 16.46
C SER A 188 18.71 -14.98 16.46
N CYS A 189 18.62 -15.62 15.30
CA CYS A 189 18.48 -17.06 15.23
C CYS A 189 19.20 -17.60 13.99
N PRO A 190 19.84 -18.77 14.11
CA PRO A 190 20.85 -19.30 13.20
C PRO A 190 20.36 -19.64 11.81
#